data_716e89f970dfb16868c306f9f01fda47
#
_entry.id   716e89f970dfb16868c306f9f01fda47
#
_cell.length_a   1.000
_cell.length_b   1.000
_cell.length_c   1.000
_cell.angle_alpha   90.00
_cell.angle_beta   90.00
_cell.angle_gamma   90.00
#
_symmetry.space_group_name_H-M   'P 1'
#
loop_
_entity.id
_entity.type
_entity.pdbx_description
1 polymer ?
#
loop_
_entity_poly.entity_id
_entity_poly.type
_entity_poly.pdbx_seq_one_letter_code
_entity_poly.pdbx_strand_id
1 'polypeptide(L)'
;HNFVGPVCLVCSILMFVMYLRDNLPQKGDLGWFVKFGGMLSGEHVPSHKFNAGEKAWFWLGTGVLGLVVGVSGLVLNFPNFDQARSTMQIANIVHLAGALVFIAMSLFHIYMGTIGMGGALDAMRTGYVDEAWAKEHHEYWYNDIKAGRIPAGDEAAPPMQHRPA
;
A
#
# COMPACT_ATOMS: atom_id res chain seq x y z
N HIS A 1 -22.68 -6.07 -4.39
CA HIS A 1 -22.02 -4.80 -4.14
C HIS A 1 -22.52 -4.17 -2.83
N ASN A 2 -23.82 -4.06 -2.61
CA ASN A 2 -24.42 -3.40 -1.44
C ASN A 2 -24.08 -4.04 -0.08
N PHE A 3 -23.76 -5.33 -0.05
CA PHE A 3 -23.32 -6.05 1.16
C PHE A 3 -21.80 -6.11 1.28
N VAL A 4 -21.13 -6.41 0.17
CA VAL A 4 -19.68 -6.56 0.15
C VAL A 4 -18.99 -5.20 0.31
N GLY A 5 -19.54 -4.12 -0.26
CA GLY A 5 -18.97 -2.77 -0.17
C GLY A 5 -18.76 -2.30 1.28
N PRO A 6 -19.78 -2.31 2.15
CA PRO A 6 -19.61 -1.96 3.56
C PRO A 6 -18.59 -2.83 4.30
N VAL A 7 -18.57 -4.15 4.03
CA VAL A 7 -17.57 -5.05 4.63
C VAL A 7 -16.14 -4.68 4.17
N CYS A 8 -15.95 -4.45 2.86
CA CYS A 8 -14.67 -3.98 2.33
C CYS A 8 -14.23 -2.65 2.95
N LEU A 9 -15.17 -1.71 3.16
CA LEU A 9 -14.86 -0.44 3.82
C LEU A 9 -14.36 -0.65 5.25
N VAL A 10 -15.03 -1.50 6.04
CA VAL A 10 -14.59 -1.83 7.40
C VAL A 10 -13.21 -2.47 7.39
N CYS A 11 -12.97 -3.45 6.52
CA CYS A 11 -11.65 -4.08 6.38
C CYS A 11 -10.57 -3.07 5.98
N SER A 12 -10.88 -2.14 5.06
CA SER A 12 -9.96 -1.09 4.63
C SER A 12 -9.61 -0.12 5.77
N ILE A 13 -10.59 0.25 6.60
CA ILE A 13 -10.36 1.10 7.78
C ILE A 13 -9.47 0.37 8.79
N LEU A 14 -9.75 -0.89 9.08
CA LEU A 14 -8.93 -1.69 9.99
C LEU A 14 -7.49 -1.82 9.48
N MET A 15 -7.31 -2.14 8.21
CA MET A 15 -6.01 -2.20 7.58
C MET A 15 -5.29 -0.85 7.63
N PHE A 16 -5.98 0.25 7.32
CA PHE A 16 -5.42 1.59 7.40
C PHE A 16 -4.90 1.91 8.81
N VAL A 17 -5.71 1.63 9.85
CA VAL A 17 -5.30 1.87 11.25
C VAL A 17 -4.13 0.99 11.65
N MET A 18 -4.11 -0.28 11.25
CA MET A 18 -3.02 -1.22 11.57
C MET A 18 -1.69 -0.77 10.99
N TYR A 19 -1.67 -0.27 9.76
CA TYR A 19 -0.44 0.11 9.06
C TYR A 19 -0.10 1.61 9.15
N LEU A 20 -0.94 2.41 9.80
CA LEU A 20 -0.79 3.88 9.88
C LEU A 20 0.60 4.30 10.38
N ARG A 21 1.05 3.68 11.49
CA ARG A 21 2.31 4.02 12.13
C ARG A 21 3.52 3.76 11.22
N ASP A 22 3.51 2.65 10.50
CA ASP A 22 4.62 2.25 9.64
C ASP A 22 4.69 3.09 8.35
N ASN A 23 3.57 3.72 7.96
CA ASN A 23 3.46 4.55 6.76
C ASN A 23 3.55 6.06 7.03
N LEU A 24 3.94 6.47 8.25
CA LEU A 24 4.22 7.88 8.53
C LEU A 24 5.43 8.36 7.71
N PRO A 25 5.43 9.63 7.26
CA PRO A 25 6.57 10.19 6.54
C PRO A 25 7.86 10.08 7.35
N GLN A 26 8.93 9.65 6.71
CA GLN A 26 10.23 9.46 7.33
C GLN A 26 11.34 10.18 6.55
N LYS A 27 12.48 10.34 7.23
CA LYS A 27 13.66 10.97 6.61
C LYS A 27 14.12 10.10 5.43
N GLY A 28 14.28 10.72 4.26
CA GLY A 28 14.65 10.03 3.03
C GLY A 28 13.50 9.85 2.03
N ASP A 29 12.24 9.88 2.46
CA ASP A 29 11.08 9.71 1.58
C ASP A 29 11.06 10.73 0.43
N LEU A 30 11.36 12.01 0.72
CA LEU A 30 11.41 13.05 -0.30
C LEU A 30 12.52 12.78 -1.33
N GLY A 31 13.71 12.36 -0.87
CA GLY A 31 14.81 11.98 -1.76
C GLY A 31 14.46 10.79 -2.65
N TRP A 32 13.71 9.84 -2.11
CA TRP A 32 13.21 8.70 -2.86
C TRP A 32 12.24 9.15 -3.98
N PHE A 33 11.31 10.07 -3.69
CA PHE A 33 10.41 10.64 -4.71
C PHE A 33 11.16 11.38 -5.81
N VAL A 34 12.12 12.24 -5.45
CA VAL A 34 12.92 13.01 -6.43
C VAL A 34 13.67 12.09 -7.38
N LYS A 35 14.19 10.96 -6.87
CA LYS A 35 14.90 9.96 -7.67
C LYS A 35 13.98 8.90 -8.29
N PHE A 36 12.69 8.99 -8.05
CA PHE A 36 11.70 8.01 -8.50
C PHE A 36 12.04 6.57 -8.07
N GLY A 37 12.55 6.41 -6.83
CA GLY A 37 13.01 5.12 -6.32
C GLY A 37 14.19 4.50 -7.07
N GLY A 38 14.89 5.28 -7.91
CA GLY A 38 15.96 4.79 -8.77
C GLY A 38 15.48 4.06 -10.04
N MET A 39 14.18 3.92 -10.26
CA MET A 39 13.64 3.19 -11.41
C MET A 39 14.05 3.74 -12.77
N LEU A 40 14.37 5.04 -12.85
CA LEU A 40 14.78 5.70 -14.10
C LEU A 40 16.30 5.74 -14.27
N SER A 41 17.05 5.81 -13.17
CA SER A 41 18.50 5.98 -13.18
C SER A 41 19.27 4.68 -12.89
N GLY A 42 18.61 3.65 -12.36
CA GLY A 42 19.27 2.45 -11.84
C GLY A 42 20.05 2.71 -10.53
N GLU A 43 19.93 3.90 -9.94
CA GLU A 43 20.58 4.22 -8.68
C GLU A 43 19.91 3.51 -7.51
N HIS A 44 20.70 2.98 -6.59
CA HIS A 44 20.20 2.50 -5.32
C HIS A 44 19.70 3.69 -4.47
N VAL A 45 18.45 3.63 -4.02
CA VAL A 45 17.83 4.64 -3.16
C VAL A 45 17.38 4.00 -1.85
N PRO A 46 18.10 4.24 -0.73
CA PRO A 46 17.79 3.61 0.54
C PRO A 46 16.41 4.01 1.05
N SER A 47 15.71 3.05 1.65
CA SER A 47 14.39 3.27 2.25
C SER A 47 14.24 2.52 3.58
N HIS A 48 13.21 2.88 4.34
CA HIS A 48 12.80 2.20 5.56
C HIS A 48 11.95 0.95 5.24
N LYS A 49 11.24 0.41 6.25
CA LYS A 49 10.37 -0.77 6.13
C LYS A 49 9.37 -0.65 4.97
N PHE A 50 8.84 0.54 4.74
CA PHE A 50 8.09 0.91 3.55
C PHE A 50 8.80 2.04 2.83
N ASN A 51 8.97 1.89 1.51
CA ASN A 51 9.51 2.96 0.67
C ASN A 51 8.45 4.05 0.41
N ALA A 52 8.90 5.19 -0.12
CA ALA A 52 7.98 6.32 -0.31
C ALA A 52 6.88 6.03 -1.36
N GLY A 53 7.11 5.16 -2.33
CA GLY A 53 6.09 4.72 -3.29
C GLY A 53 5.00 3.88 -2.62
N GLU A 54 5.36 2.97 -1.73
CA GLU A 54 4.42 2.18 -0.91
C GLU A 54 3.62 3.07 0.03
N LYS A 55 4.27 4.06 0.66
CA LYS A 55 3.60 5.06 1.49
C LYS A 55 2.63 5.92 0.66
N ALA A 56 3.01 6.31 -0.55
CA ALA A 56 2.12 7.03 -1.45
C ALA A 56 0.88 6.20 -1.80
N TRP A 57 1.04 4.90 -2.09
CA TRP A 57 -0.08 4.00 -2.28
C TRP A 57 -0.96 3.92 -1.03
N PHE A 58 -0.37 3.80 0.15
CA PHE A 58 -1.10 3.75 1.41
C PHE A 58 -1.96 5.02 1.62
N TRP A 59 -1.37 6.21 1.48
CA TRP A 59 -2.05 7.48 1.74
C TRP A 59 -3.04 7.87 0.64
N LEU A 60 -2.66 7.74 -0.63
CA LEU A 60 -3.51 8.15 -1.75
C LEU A 60 -4.51 7.04 -2.11
N GLY A 61 -4.08 5.79 -2.17
CA GLY A 61 -4.93 4.66 -2.51
C GLY A 61 -5.87 4.31 -1.37
N THR A 62 -5.35 3.75 -0.28
CA THR A 62 -6.18 3.29 0.83
C THR A 62 -6.78 4.45 1.63
N GLY A 63 -6.00 5.51 1.88
CA GLY A 63 -6.46 6.68 2.63
C GLY A 63 -7.47 7.52 1.83
N VAL A 64 -7.00 8.29 0.86
CA VAL A 64 -7.84 9.28 0.17
C VAL A 64 -8.88 8.60 -0.73
N LEU A 65 -8.46 7.76 -1.67
CA LEU A 65 -9.41 7.11 -2.60
C LEU A 65 -10.33 6.12 -1.87
N GLY A 66 -9.82 5.37 -0.90
CA GLY A 66 -10.62 4.50 -0.06
C GLY A 66 -11.71 5.25 0.69
N LEU A 67 -11.38 6.43 1.25
CA LEU A 67 -12.35 7.31 1.91
C LEU A 67 -13.38 7.85 0.92
N VAL A 68 -12.95 8.37 -0.23
CA VAL A 68 -13.84 8.93 -1.26
C VAL A 68 -14.82 7.88 -1.78
N VAL A 69 -14.33 6.70 -2.16
CA VAL A 69 -15.16 5.59 -2.65
C VAL A 69 -16.05 5.06 -1.54
N GLY A 70 -15.53 4.91 -0.32
CA GLY A 70 -16.28 4.43 0.84
C GLY A 70 -17.43 5.35 1.22
N VAL A 71 -17.16 6.64 1.41
CA VAL A 71 -18.20 7.63 1.81
C VAL A 71 -19.25 7.78 0.70
N SER A 72 -18.83 7.96 -0.55
CA SER A 72 -19.78 8.06 -1.66
C SER A 72 -20.62 6.78 -1.83
N GLY A 73 -19.99 5.61 -1.63
CA GLY A 73 -20.67 4.32 -1.63
C GLY A 73 -21.70 4.17 -0.51
N LEU A 74 -21.41 4.64 0.70
CA LEU A 74 -22.38 4.64 1.81
C LEU A 74 -23.56 5.55 1.50
N VAL A 75 -23.35 6.75 0.96
CA VAL A 75 -24.44 7.65 0.53
C VAL A 75 -25.36 6.94 -0.46
N LEU A 76 -24.79 6.22 -1.43
CA LEU A 76 -25.57 5.49 -2.45
C LEU A 76 -26.25 4.24 -1.89
N ASN A 77 -25.65 3.59 -0.89
CA ASN A 77 -26.17 2.35 -0.31
C ASN A 77 -27.37 2.58 0.62
N PHE A 78 -27.49 3.77 1.16
CA PHE A 78 -28.55 4.14 2.09
C PHE A 78 -29.40 5.32 1.59
N PRO A 79 -30.22 5.13 0.53
CA PRO A 79 -31.02 6.20 -0.07
C PRO A 79 -32.18 6.67 0.81
N ASN A 80 -32.43 6.00 1.94
CA ASN A 80 -33.61 6.22 2.81
C ASN A 80 -33.44 7.37 3.81
N PHE A 81 -32.34 8.11 3.76
CA PHE A 81 -32.06 9.24 4.64
C PHE A 81 -32.45 10.60 4.00
N ASP A 82 -33.47 10.61 3.16
CA ASP A 82 -34.01 11.81 2.50
C ASP A 82 -32.95 12.67 1.74
N GLN A 83 -31.90 12.02 1.19
CA GLN A 83 -30.91 12.75 0.41
C GLN A 83 -31.56 13.39 -0.83
N ALA A 84 -31.22 14.66 -1.06
CA ALA A 84 -31.64 15.34 -2.28
C ALA A 84 -31.15 14.57 -3.54
N ARG A 85 -31.93 14.62 -4.61
CA ARG A 85 -31.58 13.99 -5.90
C ARG A 85 -30.20 14.42 -6.40
N SER A 86 -29.86 15.71 -6.22
CA SER A 86 -28.55 16.26 -6.59
C SER A 86 -27.41 15.60 -5.80
N THR A 87 -27.60 15.36 -4.51
CA THR A 87 -26.61 14.66 -3.64
C THR A 87 -26.37 13.23 -4.16
N MET A 88 -27.42 12.50 -4.50
CA MET A 88 -27.32 11.14 -5.03
C MET A 88 -26.62 11.12 -6.41
N GLN A 89 -26.89 12.10 -7.27
CA GLN A 89 -26.22 12.24 -8.57
C GLN A 89 -24.72 12.53 -8.42
N ILE A 90 -24.36 13.47 -7.53
CA ILE A 90 -22.95 13.78 -7.25
C ILE A 90 -22.26 12.56 -6.64
N ALA A 91 -22.86 11.90 -5.65
CA ALA A 91 -22.30 10.71 -5.05
C ALA A 91 -22.05 9.60 -6.09
N ASN A 92 -22.96 9.42 -7.06
CA ASN A 92 -22.79 8.45 -8.14
C ASN A 92 -21.57 8.77 -9.02
N ILE A 93 -21.43 10.03 -9.45
CA ILE A 93 -20.29 10.47 -10.26
C ILE A 93 -18.98 10.31 -9.51
N VAL A 94 -18.94 10.75 -8.24
CA VAL A 94 -17.74 10.66 -7.38
C VAL A 94 -17.36 9.21 -7.12
N HIS A 95 -18.35 8.35 -6.82
CA HIS A 95 -18.11 6.93 -6.59
C HIS A 95 -17.57 6.23 -7.84
N LEU A 96 -18.18 6.48 -9.00
CA LEU A 96 -17.74 5.89 -10.27
C LEU A 96 -16.31 6.35 -10.63
N ALA A 97 -16.06 7.65 -10.60
CA ALA A 97 -14.76 8.20 -10.93
C ALA A 97 -13.67 7.72 -9.96
N GLY A 98 -13.96 7.77 -8.66
CA GLY A 98 -13.06 7.28 -7.62
C GLY A 98 -12.77 5.78 -7.75
N ALA A 99 -13.80 4.98 -8.03
CA ALA A 99 -13.64 3.53 -8.22
C ALA A 99 -12.78 3.20 -9.45
N LEU A 100 -12.94 3.91 -10.58
CA LEU A 100 -12.11 3.71 -11.77
C LEU A 100 -10.63 4.02 -11.48
N VAL A 101 -10.35 5.13 -10.81
CA VAL A 101 -8.98 5.48 -10.42
C VAL A 101 -8.42 4.47 -9.43
N PHE A 102 -9.21 4.07 -8.43
CA PHE A 102 -8.80 3.07 -7.44
C PHE A 102 -8.46 1.73 -8.10
N ILE A 103 -9.28 1.25 -9.04
CA ILE A 103 -9.01 0.01 -9.79
C ILE A 103 -7.71 0.13 -10.59
N ALA A 104 -7.52 1.22 -11.33
CA ALA A 104 -6.30 1.42 -12.11
C ALA A 104 -5.04 1.42 -11.24
N MET A 105 -5.07 2.14 -10.11
CA MET A 105 -3.96 2.16 -9.16
C MET A 105 -3.74 0.80 -8.48
N SER A 106 -4.83 0.07 -8.18
CA SER A 106 -4.74 -1.28 -7.59
C SER A 106 -4.10 -2.28 -8.55
N LEU A 107 -4.42 -2.21 -9.84
CA LEU A 107 -3.77 -3.06 -10.86
C LEU A 107 -2.27 -2.78 -10.95
N PHE A 108 -1.89 -1.50 -10.92
CA PHE A 108 -0.48 -1.10 -10.88
C PHE A 108 0.22 -1.60 -9.60
N HIS A 109 -0.43 -1.46 -8.44
CA HIS A 109 0.09 -1.96 -7.16
C HIS A 109 0.27 -3.49 -7.18
N ILE A 110 -0.70 -4.23 -7.69
CA ILE A 110 -0.60 -5.68 -7.83
C ILE A 110 0.55 -6.06 -8.78
N TYR A 111 0.67 -5.37 -9.92
CA TYR A 111 1.77 -5.59 -10.85
C TYR A 111 3.13 -5.37 -10.17
N MET A 112 3.31 -4.25 -9.46
CA MET A 112 4.58 -3.95 -8.75
C MET A 112 4.88 -4.98 -7.65
N GLY A 113 3.88 -5.39 -6.88
CA GLY A 113 4.05 -6.35 -5.79
C GLY A 113 4.19 -7.82 -6.23
N THR A 114 4.02 -8.13 -7.52
CA THR A 114 4.07 -9.52 -8.02
C THR A 114 5.09 -9.73 -9.12
N ILE A 115 5.05 -8.92 -10.17
CA ILE A 115 5.85 -9.08 -11.40
C ILE A 115 6.92 -7.99 -11.49
N GLY A 116 6.54 -6.76 -11.19
CA GLY A 116 7.39 -5.58 -11.40
C GLY A 116 8.60 -5.51 -10.47
N MET A 117 8.52 -6.11 -9.28
CA MET A 117 9.62 -6.18 -8.32
C MET A 117 9.79 -7.62 -7.83
N GLY A 118 10.83 -8.29 -8.31
CA GLY A 118 11.17 -9.65 -7.90
C GLY A 118 11.36 -9.74 -6.38
N GLY A 119 10.82 -10.78 -5.74
CA GLY A 119 10.92 -10.99 -4.29
C GLY A 119 9.89 -10.23 -3.43
N ALA A 120 9.24 -9.18 -3.94
CA ALA A 120 8.26 -8.41 -3.18
C ALA A 120 7.07 -9.25 -2.68
N LEU A 121 6.63 -10.22 -3.48
CA LEU A 121 5.53 -11.12 -3.12
C LEU A 121 5.87 -12.05 -1.95
N ASP A 122 7.13 -12.35 -1.73
CA ASP A 122 7.55 -13.31 -0.70
C ASP A 122 7.18 -12.83 0.70
N ALA A 123 7.29 -11.52 0.97
CA ALA A 123 6.84 -10.91 2.22
C ALA A 123 5.37 -11.22 2.52
N MET A 124 4.51 -11.16 1.50
CA MET A 124 3.07 -11.41 1.66
C MET A 124 2.74 -12.90 1.79
N ARG A 125 3.54 -13.78 1.19
CA ARG A 125 3.30 -15.23 1.19
C ARG A 125 3.87 -15.92 2.42
N THR A 126 5.03 -15.48 2.89
CA THR A 126 5.81 -16.17 3.92
C THR A 126 5.97 -15.34 5.20
N GLY A 127 5.76 -14.03 5.15
CA GLY A 127 6.08 -13.08 6.21
C GLY A 127 7.56 -12.67 6.24
N TYR A 128 8.37 -13.16 5.30
CA TYR A 128 9.81 -12.94 5.27
C TYR A 128 10.27 -12.46 3.90
N VAL A 129 11.41 -11.78 3.88
CA VAL A 129 12.12 -11.40 2.67
C VAL A 129 13.58 -11.87 2.74
N ASP A 130 14.20 -12.07 1.59
CA ASP A 130 15.62 -12.39 1.49
C ASP A 130 16.47 -11.23 2.04
N GLU A 131 17.60 -11.54 2.69
CA GLU A 131 18.49 -10.54 3.28
C GLU A 131 19.10 -9.60 2.22
N ALA A 132 19.47 -10.14 1.06
CA ALA A 132 20.00 -9.35 -0.04
C ALA A 132 18.93 -8.41 -0.59
N TRP A 133 17.70 -8.89 -0.75
CA TRP A 133 16.54 -8.11 -1.15
C TRP A 133 16.23 -6.99 -0.16
N ALA A 134 16.23 -7.29 1.14
CA ALA A 134 16.01 -6.29 2.20
C ALA A 134 17.08 -5.19 2.17
N LYS A 135 18.34 -5.56 1.97
CA LYS A 135 19.45 -4.61 1.85
C LYS A 135 19.35 -3.74 0.60
N GLU A 136 18.89 -4.30 -0.52
CA GLU A 136 18.75 -3.57 -1.78
C GLU A 136 17.57 -2.63 -1.79
N HIS A 137 16.42 -3.06 -1.28
CA HIS A 137 15.17 -2.30 -1.39
C HIS A 137 14.80 -1.51 -0.12
N HIS A 138 15.30 -1.93 1.07
CA HIS A 138 14.96 -1.37 2.38
C HIS A 138 16.19 -1.21 3.28
N GLU A 139 17.24 -0.58 2.77
CA GLU A 139 18.57 -0.51 3.42
C GLU A 139 18.54 0.07 4.83
N TYR A 140 17.74 1.13 5.09
CA TYR A 140 17.64 1.70 6.44
C TYR A 140 17.01 0.71 7.42
N TRP A 141 15.95 0.03 7.00
CA TRP A 141 15.30 -1.01 7.81
C TRP A 141 16.24 -2.20 8.05
N TYR A 142 16.95 -2.66 7.02
CA TYR A 142 17.97 -3.70 7.15
C TYR A 142 19.05 -3.33 8.16
N ASN A 143 19.59 -2.11 8.08
CA ASN A 143 20.61 -1.62 9.00
C ASN A 143 20.10 -1.46 10.44
N ASP A 144 18.81 -1.12 10.63
CA ASP A 144 18.16 -1.04 11.94
C ASP A 144 18.06 -2.42 12.59
N ILE A 145 17.74 -3.47 11.82
CA ILE A 145 17.74 -4.86 12.31
C ILE A 145 19.15 -5.30 12.69
N LYS A 146 20.13 -5.10 11.82
CA LYS A 146 21.53 -5.51 12.07
C LYS A 146 22.14 -4.78 13.27
N ALA A 147 21.73 -3.57 13.54
CA ALA A 147 22.16 -2.79 14.71
C ALA A 147 21.35 -3.12 15.99
N GLY A 148 20.39 -4.04 15.93
CA GLY A 148 19.53 -4.41 17.08
C GLY A 148 18.56 -3.32 17.52
N ARG A 149 18.31 -2.29 16.68
CA ARG A 149 17.36 -1.21 17.00
C ARG A 149 15.89 -1.65 16.84
N ILE A 150 15.66 -2.61 15.96
CA ILE A 150 14.35 -3.28 15.78
C ILE A 150 14.58 -4.78 15.78
N PRO A 151 13.62 -5.58 16.28
CA PRO A 151 13.76 -7.03 16.29
C PRO A 151 13.81 -7.56 14.85
N ALA A 152 14.73 -8.48 14.59
CA ALA A 152 14.58 -9.42 13.48
C ALA A 152 13.34 -10.26 13.74
N GLY A 153 12.59 -10.65 12.70
CA GLY A 153 11.49 -11.61 12.84
C GLY A 153 11.97 -12.91 13.51
N ASP A 154 11.02 -13.80 13.84
CA ASP A 154 11.34 -15.08 14.47
C ASP A 154 12.40 -15.85 13.66
N GLU A 155 13.38 -16.43 14.36
CA GLU A 155 14.50 -17.21 13.78
C GLU A 155 14.05 -18.46 12.98
N ALA A 156 12.77 -18.79 13.03
CA ALA A 156 12.16 -19.94 12.35
C ALA A 156 11.72 -19.64 10.90
N ALA A 157 12.35 -18.67 10.21
CA ALA A 157 12.08 -18.44 8.81
C ALA A 157 12.35 -19.72 7.97
N PRO A 158 11.39 -20.18 7.16
CA PRO A 158 11.62 -21.31 6.28
C PRO A 158 12.78 -20.98 5.32
N PRO A 159 13.61 -21.98 4.93
CA PRO A 159 14.67 -21.75 3.97
C PRO A 159 14.09 -21.17 2.68
N MET A 160 14.49 -19.94 2.36
CA MET A 160 14.04 -19.28 1.15
C MET A 160 14.61 -20.01 -0.06
N GLN A 161 13.73 -20.55 -0.89
CA GLN A 161 14.14 -21.15 -2.15
C GLN A 161 14.56 -20.02 -3.11
N HIS A 162 15.87 -19.88 -3.35
CA HIS A 162 16.38 -19.03 -4.42
C HIS A 162 15.70 -19.41 -5.74
N ARG A 163 14.80 -18.57 -6.24
CA ARG A 163 14.37 -18.64 -7.63
C ARG A 163 15.41 -17.89 -8.45
N PRO A 164 16.04 -18.53 -9.43
CA PRO A 164 16.87 -17.81 -10.40
C PRO A 164 15.98 -16.78 -11.11
N ALA A 165 16.54 -15.58 -11.33
CA ALA A 165 15.93 -14.48 -12.05
C ALA A 165 15.55 -14.84 -13.49
#